data_7de91ca29ffbbf5c282d939cc5f9ea5b
#
_entry.id   7de91ca29ffbbf5c282d939cc5f9ea5b
#
_cell.length_a   1.000
_cell.length_b   1.000
_cell.length_c   1.000
_cell.angle_alpha   90.00
_cell.angle_beta   90.00
_cell.angle_gamma   90.00
#
_symmetry.space_group_name_H-M   'P 1'
#
loop_
_entity.id
_entity.type
_entity.pdbx_description
1 polymer ?
#
loop_
_entity_poly.entity_id
_entity_poly.type
_entity_poly.pdbx_seq_one_letter_code
_entity_poly.pdbx_strand_id
1 'polypeptide(L)'
;MRIVVTGGAGFIGSHVVDRLVRDGHEVTAVDDLSTGRRENVNTTARLHVADVRAPELARIIDATRPGAVVHLAAQAAVSRSIADPVFDASVNALGMLNLLEACRGAGVRDVVYISTGGAAYGDTEVVPTAETHLTRPASPYGVSKVAAELYLGCWAPLHGARGVSLRLANVYGPRQNPEGEAGVVAIFTRRLLSGRSCTINGDGEQTRDYVYVGDVADAVARALARPTVTGPINVGTSRETTVNEIYRLLARAAGVDRAAEYGPARPGEQRRSALACDRARQLLDWAPTMPLERGLADTVAWARAHGGA
;
A
#
# COMPACT_ATOMS: atom_id res chain seq x y z
N MET A 1 -19.86 5.96 -10.08
CA MET A 1 -19.96 7.02 -9.04
C MET A 1 -18.71 7.88 -9.07
N ARG A 2 -18.72 9.06 -8.39
CA ARG A 2 -17.52 9.88 -8.21
C ARG A 2 -16.72 9.37 -7.02
N ILE A 3 -15.41 9.20 -7.19
CA ILE A 3 -14.50 8.70 -6.15
C ILE A 3 -13.28 9.61 -6.09
N VAL A 4 -12.88 10.00 -4.89
CA VAL A 4 -11.60 10.66 -4.64
C VAL A 4 -10.59 9.61 -4.16
N VAL A 5 -9.40 9.61 -4.77
CA VAL A 5 -8.28 8.74 -4.40
C VAL A 5 -7.10 9.62 -3.97
N THR A 6 -6.81 9.71 -2.68
CA THR A 6 -5.61 10.41 -2.22
C THR A 6 -4.38 9.52 -2.34
N GLY A 7 -3.23 10.06 -2.66
CA GLY A 7 -2.04 9.28 -3.04
C GLY A 7 -2.20 8.62 -4.42
N GLY A 8 -3.08 9.18 -5.28
CA GLY A 8 -3.47 8.59 -6.56
C GLY A 8 -2.39 8.61 -7.65
N ALA A 9 -1.31 9.38 -7.47
CA ALA A 9 -0.14 9.38 -8.36
C ALA A 9 0.99 8.46 -7.87
N GLY A 10 0.84 7.88 -6.67
CA GLY A 10 1.78 6.93 -6.08
C GLY A 10 1.71 5.54 -6.72
N PHE A 11 2.59 4.65 -6.26
CA PHE A 11 2.67 3.27 -6.75
C PHE A 11 1.30 2.55 -6.69
N ILE A 12 0.78 2.31 -5.49
CA ILE A 12 -0.48 1.56 -5.31
C ILE A 12 -1.66 2.39 -5.80
N GLY A 13 -1.68 3.69 -5.47
CA GLY A 13 -2.79 4.59 -5.80
C GLY A 13 -3.06 4.68 -7.29
N SER A 14 -2.03 4.71 -8.13
CA SER A 14 -2.20 4.77 -9.59
C SER A 14 -2.86 3.50 -10.17
N HIS A 15 -2.57 2.33 -9.62
CA HIS A 15 -3.26 1.08 -10.00
C HIS A 15 -4.71 1.05 -9.51
N VAL A 16 -4.98 1.61 -8.33
CA VAL A 16 -6.35 1.78 -7.83
C VAL A 16 -7.13 2.74 -8.74
N VAL A 17 -6.54 3.88 -9.12
CA VAL A 17 -7.15 4.82 -10.08
C VAL A 17 -7.47 4.12 -11.41
N ASP A 18 -6.51 3.37 -11.99
CA ASP A 18 -6.71 2.63 -13.23
C ASP A 18 -7.87 1.62 -13.12
N ARG A 19 -7.93 0.90 -12.00
CA ARG A 19 -8.98 -0.09 -11.76
C ARG A 19 -10.35 0.59 -11.66
N LEU A 20 -10.48 1.65 -10.90
CA LEU A 20 -11.74 2.35 -10.71
C LEU A 20 -12.22 3.04 -11.99
N VAL A 21 -11.32 3.62 -12.79
CA VAL A 21 -11.66 4.15 -14.13
C VAL A 21 -12.16 3.05 -15.04
N ARG A 22 -11.49 1.88 -15.08
CA ARG A 22 -11.93 0.72 -15.88
C ARG A 22 -13.30 0.22 -15.47
N ASP A 23 -13.62 0.27 -14.17
CA ASP A 23 -14.92 -0.11 -13.62
C ASP A 23 -16.01 0.96 -13.87
N GLY A 24 -15.71 2.04 -14.62
CA GLY A 24 -16.65 3.07 -15.02
C GLY A 24 -16.93 4.15 -13.97
N HIS A 25 -16.02 4.33 -13.01
CA HIS A 25 -16.12 5.42 -12.03
C HIS A 25 -15.49 6.72 -12.55
N GLU A 26 -16.04 7.87 -12.13
CA GLU A 26 -15.39 9.17 -12.29
C GLU A 26 -14.40 9.37 -11.14
N VAL A 27 -13.10 9.35 -11.46
CA VAL A 27 -12.05 9.36 -10.46
C VAL A 27 -11.32 10.70 -10.42
N THR A 28 -11.16 11.23 -9.22
CA THR A 28 -10.31 12.38 -8.91
C THR A 28 -9.15 11.92 -8.03
N ALA A 29 -7.94 12.00 -8.53
CA ALA A 29 -6.71 11.76 -7.79
C ALA A 29 -6.28 13.04 -7.06
N VAL A 30 -5.86 12.90 -5.80
CA VAL A 30 -5.24 13.97 -5.01
C VAL A 30 -3.87 13.48 -4.56
N ASP A 31 -2.80 14.19 -4.88
CA ASP A 31 -1.43 13.79 -4.56
C ASP A 31 -0.55 15.03 -4.47
N ASP A 32 0.40 15.08 -3.53
CA ASP A 32 1.34 16.21 -3.41
C ASP A 32 2.55 16.06 -4.33
N LEU A 33 2.66 14.92 -5.02
CA LEU A 33 3.76 14.54 -5.91
C LEU A 33 5.14 14.46 -5.21
N SER A 34 5.17 14.35 -3.89
CA SER A 34 6.43 14.19 -3.13
C SER A 34 7.15 12.87 -3.45
N THR A 35 6.37 11.82 -3.73
CA THR A 35 6.86 10.51 -4.19
C THR A 35 6.06 9.96 -5.37
N GLY A 36 4.84 10.45 -5.55
CA GLY A 36 3.98 10.16 -6.69
C GLY A 36 4.49 10.84 -7.96
N ARG A 37 4.11 10.29 -9.11
CA ARG A 37 4.49 10.80 -10.42
C ARG A 37 3.25 11.09 -11.25
N ARG A 38 3.19 12.29 -11.85
CA ARG A 38 2.05 12.72 -12.69
C ARG A 38 1.77 11.73 -13.83
N GLU A 39 2.81 11.18 -14.42
CA GLU A 39 2.72 10.20 -15.51
C GLU A 39 2.12 8.86 -15.12
N ASN A 40 2.04 8.55 -13.83
CA ASN A 40 1.35 7.36 -13.33
C ASN A 40 -0.17 7.51 -13.32
N VAL A 41 -0.68 8.74 -13.34
CA VAL A 41 -2.13 8.99 -13.22
C VAL A 41 -2.82 8.70 -14.56
N ASN A 42 -3.88 7.92 -14.51
CA ASN A 42 -4.72 7.66 -15.68
C ASN A 42 -5.21 8.95 -16.32
N THR A 43 -5.07 9.08 -17.62
CA THR A 43 -5.42 10.30 -18.37
C THR A 43 -6.92 10.66 -18.31
N THR A 44 -7.79 9.71 -17.98
CA THR A 44 -9.23 9.93 -17.78
C THR A 44 -9.55 10.47 -16.39
N ALA A 45 -8.65 10.25 -15.40
CA ALA A 45 -8.82 10.77 -14.04
C ALA A 45 -8.36 12.23 -13.95
N ARG A 46 -9.04 13.02 -13.11
CA ARG A 46 -8.58 14.37 -12.78
C ARG A 46 -7.50 14.30 -11.71
N LEU A 47 -6.41 15.05 -11.88
CA LEU A 47 -5.36 15.16 -10.85
C LEU A 47 -5.40 16.55 -10.22
N HIS A 48 -5.56 16.60 -8.89
CA HIS A 48 -5.31 17.77 -8.07
C HIS A 48 -4.01 17.60 -7.29
N VAL A 49 -3.10 18.57 -7.42
CA VAL A 49 -1.84 18.58 -6.65
C VAL A 49 -2.10 19.28 -5.33
N ALA A 50 -2.17 18.50 -4.25
CA ALA A 50 -2.43 19.01 -2.90
C ALA A 50 -1.92 18.05 -1.82
N ASP A 51 -1.44 18.62 -0.71
CA ASP A 51 -1.10 17.89 0.49
C ASP A 51 -2.38 17.54 1.27
N VAL A 52 -2.48 16.30 1.77
CA VAL A 52 -3.66 15.87 2.56
C VAL A 52 -3.82 16.63 3.88
N ARG A 53 -2.78 17.31 4.34
CA ARG A 53 -2.81 18.19 5.52
C ARG A 53 -3.36 19.59 5.23
N ALA A 54 -3.39 19.97 3.96
CA ALA A 54 -3.72 21.33 3.55
C ALA A 54 -5.24 21.58 3.52
N PRO A 55 -5.70 22.83 3.76
CA PRO A 55 -7.12 23.21 3.68
C PRO A 55 -7.73 22.98 2.29
N GLU A 56 -6.89 22.92 1.26
CA GLU A 56 -7.27 22.65 -0.13
C GLU A 56 -7.98 21.32 -0.27
N LEU A 57 -7.64 20.32 0.55
CA LEU A 57 -8.30 19.02 0.52
C LEU A 57 -9.82 19.14 0.74
N ALA A 58 -10.24 19.95 1.71
CA ALA A 58 -11.66 20.16 1.98
C ALA A 58 -12.38 20.80 0.79
N ARG A 59 -11.75 21.77 0.10
CA ARG A 59 -12.31 22.40 -1.12
C ARG A 59 -12.44 21.40 -2.26
N ILE A 60 -11.45 20.51 -2.45
CA ILE A 60 -11.47 19.48 -3.49
C ILE A 60 -12.59 18.46 -3.22
N ILE A 61 -12.73 18.00 -1.97
CA ILE A 61 -13.78 17.06 -1.56
C ILE A 61 -15.16 17.70 -1.75
N ASP A 62 -15.35 18.96 -1.30
CA ASP A 62 -16.63 19.66 -1.46
C ASP A 62 -16.99 19.90 -2.92
N ALA A 63 -16.04 20.31 -3.75
CA ALA A 63 -16.26 20.53 -5.18
C ALA A 63 -16.55 19.23 -5.95
N THR A 64 -15.90 18.11 -5.56
CA THR A 64 -16.06 16.82 -6.21
C THR A 64 -17.36 16.14 -5.78
N ARG A 65 -17.82 16.34 -4.54
CA ARG A 65 -18.98 15.63 -3.96
C ARG A 65 -18.90 14.12 -4.22
N PRO A 66 -17.81 13.44 -3.79
CA PRO A 66 -17.62 12.02 -4.07
C PRO A 66 -18.61 11.17 -3.27
N GLY A 67 -19.03 10.04 -3.85
CA GLY A 67 -19.77 9.00 -3.14
C GLY A 67 -18.90 8.21 -2.18
N ALA A 68 -17.58 8.13 -2.46
CA ALA A 68 -16.59 7.45 -1.61
C ALA A 68 -15.22 8.10 -1.73
N VAL A 69 -14.39 7.89 -0.70
CA VAL A 69 -12.97 8.27 -0.68
C VAL A 69 -12.11 7.04 -0.43
N VAL A 70 -11.05 6.87 -1.23
CA VAL A 70 -9.99 5.89 -0.99
C VAL A 70 -8.73 6.63 -0.55
N HIS A 71 -8.29 6.41 0.68
CA HIS A 71 -7.17 7.13 1.28
C HIS A 71 -5.90 6.28 1.27
N LEU A 72 -4.97 6.62 0.34
CA LEU A 72 -3.65 5.99 0.22
C LEU A 72 -2.50 6.95 0.53
N ALA A 73 -2.74 8.28 0.49
CA ALA A 73 -1.69 9.24 0.78
C ALA A 73 -1.10 8.99 2.16
N ALA A 74 0.21 8.83 2.21
CA ALA A 74 0.93 8.52 3.44
C ALA A 74 2.44 8.81 3.29
N GLN A 75 3.09 9.15 4.38
CA GLN A 75 4.51 8.89 4.57
C GLN A 75 4.67 7.39 4.82
N ALA A 76 5.39 6.65 3.96
CA ALA A 76 5.43 5.18 4.00
C ALA A 76 6.83 4.62 4.35
N ALA A 77 7.85 5.48 4.47
CA ALA A 77 9.21 5.06 4.76
C ALA A 77 9.43 4.91 6.27
N VAL A 78 9.75 3.68 6.71
CA VAL A 78 9.99 3.38 8.13
C VAL A 78 11.20 4.14 8.66
N SER A 79 12.31 4.22 7.90
CA SER A 79 13.50 4.98 8.31
C SER A 79 13.21 6.47 8.51
N ARG A 80 12.41 7.05 7.61
CA ARG A 80 11.99 8.45 7.75
C ARG A 80 11.11 8.65 8.97
N SER A 81 10.23 7.71 9.29
CA SER A 81 9.39 7.79 10.49
C SER A 81 10.22 7.76 11.79
N ILE A 82 11.33 7.02 11.79
CA ILE A 82 12.26 6.98 12.94
C ILE A 82 13.06 8.29 13.03
N ALA A 83 13.49 8.84 11.90
CA ALA A 83 14.26 10.07 11.86
C ALA A 83 13.40 11.32 12.19
N ASP A 84 12.13 11.32 11.75
CA ASP A 84 11.18 12.42 11.98
C ASP A 84 9.78 11.88 12.27
N PRO A 85 9.52 11.41 13.49
CA PRO A 85 8.22 10.86 13.88
C PRO A 85 7.10 11.91 13.90
N VAL A 86 7.44 13.18 14.10
CA VAL A 86 6.46 14.28 14.08
C VAL A 86 5.94 14.51 12.66
N PHE A 87 6.83 14.53 11.68
CA PHE A 87 6.43 14.60 10.28
C PHE A 87 5.57 13.39 9.88
N ASP A 88 6.00 12.17 10.24
CA ASP A 88 5.25 10.94 9.98
C ASP A 88 3.82 11.01 10.54
N ALA A 89 3.69 11.37 11.82
CA ALA A 89 2.39 11.52 12.47
C ALA A 89 1.55 12.64 11.83
N SER A 90 2.18 13.75 11.42
CA SER A 90 1.49 14.86 10.77
C SER A 90 0.85 14.44 9.44
N VAL A 91 1.54 13.64 8.64
CA VAL A 91 1.02 13.14 7.35
C VAL A 91 -0.02 12.04 7.57
N ASN A 92 0.32 11.02 8.37
CA ASN A 92 -0.47 9.79 8.45
C ASN A 92 -1.67 9.92 9.41
N ALA A 93 -1.49 10.54 10.58
CA ALA A 93 -2.56 10.66 11.57
C ALA A 93 -3.34 11.97 11.42
N LEU A 94 -2.65 13.14 11.39
CA LEU A 94 -3.34 14.42 11.24
C LEU A 94 -3.90 14.59 9.82
N GLY A 95 -3.22 14.09 8.78
CA GLY A 95 -3.75 14.05 7.41
C GLY A 95 -5.04 13.23 7.31
N MET A 96 -5.12 12.09 8.02
CA MET A 96 -6.37 11.32 8.13
C MET A 96 -7.47 12.15 8.80
N LEU A 97 -7.20 12.81 9.90
CA LEU A 97 -8.20 13.65 10.60
C LEU A 97 -8.70 14.78 9.69
N ASN A 98 -7.78 15.47 8.97
CA ASN A 98 -8.16 16.50 8.01
C ASN A 98 -9.07 15.95 6.90
N LEU A 99 -8.77 14.75 6.39
CA LEU A 99 -9.61 14.07 5.42
C LEU A 99 -11.00 13.75 5.98
N LEU A 100 -11.06 13.18 7.18
CA LEU A 100 -12.33 12.79 7.81
C LEU A 100 -13.23 14.02 8.07
N GLU A 101 -12.66 15.14 8.50
CA GLU A 101 -13.39 16.40 8.67
C GLU A 101 -13.86 16.99 7.32
N ALA A 102 -13.04 16.89 6.27
CA ALA A 102 -13.46 17.26 4.92
C ALA A 102 -14.62 16.38 4.41
N CYS A 103 -14.56 15.06 4.66
CA CYS A 103 -15.62 14.12 4.33
C CYS A 103 -16.93 14.48 5.10
N ARG A 104 -16.82 14.76 6.39
CA ARG A 104 -17.95 15.18 7.23
C ARG A 104 -18.61 16.44 6.66
N GLY A 105 -17.84 17.47 6.36
CA GLY A 105 -18.32 18.74 5.80
C GLY A 105 -19.05 18.58 4.47
N ALA A 106 -18.56 17.70 3.59
CA ALA A 106 -19.14 17.44 2.28
C ALA A 106 -20.23 16.34 2.27
N GLY A 107 -20.53 15.72 3.42
CA GLY A 107 -21.52 14.65 3.53
C GLY A 107 -21.07 13.30 2.96
N VAL A 108 -19.75 13.10 2.78
CA VAL A 108 -19.19 11.81 2.35
C VAL A 108 -19.25 10.80 3.48
N ARG A 109 -19.80 9.62 3.21
CA ARG A 109 -20.05 8.61 4.24
C ARG A 109 -19.36 7.25 3.97
N ASP A 110 -18.52 7.17 2.96
CA ASP A 110 -17.82 5.94 2.61
C ASP A 110 -16.32 6.20 2.46
N VAL A 111 -15.51 5.62 3.36
CA VAL A 111 -14.06 5.78 3.39
C VAL A 111 -13.38 4.42 3.41
N VAL A 112 -12.57 4.15 2.39
CA VAL A 112 -11.65 3.01 2.33
C VAL A 112 -10.24 3.51 2.63
N TYR A 113 -9.65 3.04 3.70
CA TYR A 113 -8.31 3.41 4.13
C TYR A 113 -7.30 2.31 3.82
N ILE A 114 -6.16 2.68 3.27
CA ILE A 114 -5.05 1.76 3.04
C ILE A 114 -4.06 1.84 4.20
N SER A 115 -4.06 0.77 4.97
CA SER A 115 -3.20 0.57 6.14
C SER A 115 -2.10 -0.45 5.84
N THR A 116 -1.41 -0.90 6.87
CA THR A 116 -0.30 -1.86 6.78
C THR A 116 -0.55 -3.05 7.71
N GLY A 117 -0.39 -4.26 7.21
CA GLY A 117 -0.40 -5.46 8.06
C GLY A 117 0.97 -5.71 8.70
N GLY A 118 2.03 -5.69 7.92
CA GLY A 118 3.36 -5.99 8.43
C GLY A 118 3.82 -5.07 9.57
N ALA A 119 3.61 -3.75 9.43
CA ALA A 119 4.02 -2.79 10.46
C ALA A 119 3.02 -2.67 11.62
N ALA A 120 1.73 -2.99 11.42
CA ALA A 120 0.70 -2.85 12.46
C ALA A 120 0.79 -3.93 13.53
N TYR A 121 1.07 -5.18 13.13
CA TYR A 121 1.14 -6.30 14.08
C TYR A 121 2.47 -6.36 14.83
N GLY A 122 3.53 -5.76 14.29
CA GLY A 122 4.88 -5.84 14.84
C GLY A 122 5.44 -7.25 14.76
N ASP A 123 6.37 -7.55 15.67
CA ASP A 123 6.96 -8.88 15.77
C ASP A 123 5.98 -9.86 16.45
N THR A 124 5.62 -10.94 15.78
CA THR A 124 4.74 -11.99 16.30
C THR A 124 5.16 -13.36 15.80
N GLU A 125 5.02 -14.35 16.66
CA GLU A 125 5.23 -15.77 16.28
C GLU A 125 4.00 -16.36 15.58
N VAL A 126 2.84 -15.71 15.68
CA VAL A 126 1.59 -16.16 15.05
C VAL A 126 1.56 -15.71 13.60
N VAL A 127 2.00 -16.58 12.72
CA VAL A 127 2.07 -16.35 11.27
C VAL A 127 1.41 -17.52 10.53
N PRO A 128 0.42 -17.29 9.66
CA PRO A 128 -0.16 -16.00 9.25
C PRO A 128 -0.95 -15.31 10.37
N THR A 129 -0.86 -13.96 10.44
CA THR A 129 -1.46 -13.13 11.49
C THR A 129 -2.85 -12.68 11.09
N ALA A 130 -3.87 -12.97 11.91
CA ALA A 130 -5.26 -12.58 11.68
C ALA A 130 -5.58 -11.19 12.23
N GLU A 131 -6.69 -10.58 11.79
CA GLU A 131 -7.14 -9.24 12.23
C GLU A 131 -7.51 -9.18 13.72
N THR A 132 -7.79 -10.32 14.34
CA THR A 132 -8.04 -10.45 15.79
C THR A 132 -6.77 -10.36 16.65
N HIS A 133 -5.60 -10.46 16.02
CA HIS A 133 -4.35 -10.28 16.74
C HIS A 133 -4.16 -8.82 17.16
N LEU A 134 -3.58 -8.61 18.34
CA LEU A 134 -3.29 -7.27 18.85
C LEU A 134 -2.27 -6.55 17.94
N THR A 135 -2.55 -5.28 17.65
CA THR A 135 -1.58 -4.42 16.99
C THR A 135 -0.51 -3.97 17.99
N ARG A 136 0.76 -4.22 17.68
CA ARG A 136 1.93 -3.86 18.47
C ARG A 136 3.02 -3.28 17.55
N PRO A 137 2.78 -2.12 16.93
CA PRO A 137 3.70 -1.56 15.97
C PRO A 137 5.06 -1.25 16.61
N ALA A 138 6.15 -1.62 15.93
CA ALA A 138 7.52 -1.43 16.37
C ALA A 138 8.19 -0.18 15.74
N SER A 139 7.43 0.63 15.00
CA SER A 139 7.94 1.85 14.36
C SER A 139 6.92 2.98 14.43
N PRO A 140 7.37 4.26 14.42
CA PRO A 140 6.45 5.41 14.35
C PRO A 140 5.48 5.32 13.16
N TYR A 141 5.96 4.87 12.00
CA TYR A 141 5.10 4.58 10.84
C TYR A 141 3.96 3.61 11.18
N GLY A 142 4.27 2.48 11.79
CA GLY A 142 3.24 1.51 12.21
C GLY A 142 2.26 2.12 13.22
N VAL A 143 2.77 2.92 14.19
CA VAL A 143 1.94 3.62 15.17
C VAL A 143 0.98 4.60 14.47
N SER A 144 1.47 5.45 13.58
CA SER A 144 0.65 6.46 12.90
C SER A 144 -0.40 5.83 11.98
N LYS A 145 -0.07 4.72 11.32
CA LYS A 145 -1.03 3.96 10.49
C LYS A 145 -2.14 3.32 11.33
N VAL A 146 -1.81 2.72 12.48
CA VAL A 146 -2.80 2.16 13.42
C VAL A 146 -3.64 3.28 14.06
N ALA A 147 -3.03 4.41 14.41
CA ALA A 147 -3.78 5.56 14.93
C ALA A 147 -4.83 6.05 13.92
N ALA A 148 -4.48 6.13 12.63
CA ALA A 148 -5.42 6.50 11.58
C ALA A 148 -6.57 5.48 11.43
N GLU A 149 -6.31 4.16 11.58
CA GLU A 149 -7.39 3.15 11.64
C GLU A 149 -8.34 3.38 12.81
N LEU A 150 -7.80 3.68 14.00
CA LEU A 150 -8.60 3.92 15.21
C LEU A 150 -9.45 5.19 15.05
N TYR A 151 -8.89 6.27 14.48
CA TYR A 151 -9.67 7.47 14.17
C TYR A 151 -10.80 7.18 13.18
N LEU A 152 -10.55 6.45 12.10
CA LEU A 152 -11.60 6.05 11.15
C LEU A 152 -12.67 5.18 11.81
N GLY A 153 -12.26 4.21 12.64
CA GLY A 153 -13.14 3.31 13.36
C GLY A 153 -14.03 4.02 14.39
N CYS A 154 -13.54 5.10 15.00
CA CYS A 154 -14.32 5.97 15.90
C CYS A 154 -15.22 6.94 15.12
N TRP A 155 -14.68 7.59 14.10
CA TRP A 155 -15.38 8.61 13.30
C TRP A 155 -16.59 8.03 12.55
N ALA A 156 -16.45 6.86 11.95
CA ALA A 156 -17.48 6.30 11.10
C ALA A 156 -18.83 6.11 11.83
N PRO A 157 -18.94 5.42 12.99
CA PRO A 157 -20.20 5.28 13.70
C PRO A 157 -20.73 6.60 14.26
N LEU A 158 -19.86 7.52 14.69
CA LEU A 158 -20.28 8.83 15.22
C LEU A 158 -20.98 9.70 14.17
N HIS A 159 -20.65 9.49 12.89
CA HIS A 159 -21.22 10.28 11.80
C HIS A 159 -22.14 9.49 10.87
N GLY A 160 -22.57 8.28 11.26
CA GLY A 160 -23.40 7.40 10.43
C GLY A 160 -22.73 7.09 9.10
N ALA A 161 -21.43 6.95 9.11
CA ALA A 161 -20.58 6.66 7.95
C ALA A 161 -20.05 5.24 8.02
N ARG A 162 -19.38 4.81 6.94
CA ARG A 162 -18.68 3.55 6.83
C ARG A 162 -17.18 3.78 6.74
N GLY A 163 -16.42 3.01 7.50
CA GLY A 163 -14.96 2.97 7.44
C GLY A 163 -14.47 1.54 7.31
N VAL A 164 -13.64 1.27 6.29
CA VAL A 164 -12.94 0.00 6.16
C VAL A 164 -11.45 0.26 5.97
N SER A 165 -10.61 -0.48 6.69
CA SER A 165 -9.16 -0.37 6.63
C SER A 165 -8.58 -1.64 6.01
N LEU A 166 -7.92 -1.53 4.85
CA LEU A 166 -7.23 -2.65 4.23
C LEU A 166 -5.78 -2.67 4.72
N ARG A 167 -5.44 -3.68 5.53
CA ARG A 167 -4.08 -3.93 6.02
C ARG A 167 -3.30 -4.72 4.99
N LEU A 168 -2.45 -4.03 4.23
CA LEU A 168 -1.71 -4.66 3.15
C LEU A 168 -0.48 -5.43 3.65
N ALA A 169 -0.21 -6.57 3.02
CA ALA A 169 1.06 -7.25 3.06
C ALA A 169 2.12 -6.48 2.22
N ASN A 170 3.25 -7.10 1.89
CA ASN A 170 4.29 -6.46 1.08
C ASN A 170 3.85 -6.37 -0.39
N VAL A 171 3.38 -5.20 -0.79
CA VAL A 171 2.90 -4.97 -2.15
C VAL A 171 4.08 -4.85 -3.11
N TYR A 172 3.99 -5.49 -4.28
CA TYR A 172 4.97 -5.39 -5.35
C TYR A 172 4.28 -5.28 -6.73
N GLY A 173 5.01 -4.76 -7.72
CA GLY A 173 4.49 -4.67 -9.08
C GLY A 173 5.04 -3.47 -9.88
N PRO A 174 4.52 -3.26 -11.10
CA PRO A 174 4.84 -2.10 -11.94
C PRO A 174 4.64 -0.77 -11.22
N ARG A 175 5.42 0.26 -11.60
CA ARG A 175 5.41 1.62 -11.02
C ARG A 175 5.93 1.72 -9.58
N GLN A 176 6.41 0.64 -8.97
CA GLN A 176 7.06 0.73 -7.66
C GLN A 176 8.39 1.46 -7.81
N ASN A 177 8.55 2.57 -7.07
CA ASN A 177 9.80 3.34 -7.10
C ASN A 177 10.92 2.52 -6.43
N PRO A 178 12.04 2.26 -7.14
CA PRO A 178 13.19 1.53 -6.57
C PRO A 178 14.10 2.39 -5.68
N GLU A 179 13.80 3.70 -5.53
CA GLU A 179 14.59 4.63 -4.72
C GLU A 179 14.05 4.77 -3.30
N GLY A 180 14.91 5.15 -2.37
CA GLY A 180 14.56 5.29 -0.96
C GLY A 180 14.34 3.93 -0.27
N GLU A 181 13.34 3.84 0.58
CA GLU A 181 12.91 2.59 1.24
C GLU A 181 11.99 1.76 0.32
N ALA A 182 12.48 1.47 -0.87
CA ALA A 182 11.78 0.60 -1.78
C ALA A 182 11.72 -0.84 -1.25
N GLY A 183 10.64 -1.54 -1.60
CA GLY A 183 10.57 -2.98 -1.39
C GLY A 183 11.66 -3.73 -2.15
N VAL A 184 12.12 -4.84 -1.58
CA VAL A 184 13.19 -5.66 -2.14
C VAL A 184 13.00 -6.01 -3.62
N VAL A 185 11.74 -6.21 -4.04
CA VAL A 185 11.40 -6.52 -5.44
C VAL A 185 11.84 -5.40 -6.39
N ALA A 186 11.51 -4.14 -6.08
CA ALA A 186 11.90 -3.00 -6.92
C ALA A 186 13.41 -2.77 -6.92
N ILE A 187 14.06 -2.87 -5.75
CA ILE A 187 15.52 -2.70 -5.62
C ILE A 187 16.25 -3.75 -6.44
N PHE A 188 15.89 -5.04 -6.28
CA PHE A 188 16.58 -6.13 -6.98
C PHE A 188 16.30 -6.07 -8.49
N THR A 189 15.06 -5.77 -8.89
CA THR A 189 14.72 -5.59 -10.31
C THR A 189 15.62 -4.54 -10.96
N ARG A 190 15.75 -3.35 -10.35
CA ARG A 190 16.63 -2.30 -10.90
C ARG A 190 18.09 -2.72 -10.95
N ARG A 191 18.61 -3.33 -9.87
CA ARG A 191 20.01 -3.77 -9.82
C ARG A 191 20.30 -4.83 -10.86
N LEU A 192 19.44 -5.83 -11.02
CA LEU A 192 19.61 -6.90 -12.01
C LEU A 192 19.58 -6.34 -13.43
N LEU A 193 18.63 -5.45 -13.75
CA LEU A 193 18.54 -4.85 -15.09
C LEU A 193 19.71 -3.92 -15.42
N SER A 194 20.32 -3.27 -14.41
CA SER A 194 21.52 -2.43 -14.58
C SER A 194 22.84 -3.18 -14.44
N GLY A 195 22.83 -4.51 -14.36
CA GLY A 195 24.04 -5.32 -14.23
C GLY A 195 24.77 -5.20 -12.90
N ARG A 196 24.13 -4.61 -11.87
CA ARG A 196 24.71 -4.46 -10.52
C ARG A 196 24.41 -5.68 -9.67
N SER A 197 25.30 -5.98 -8.70
CA SER A 197 25.05 -7.02 -7.72
C SER A 197 23.94 -6.64 -6.75
N CYS A 198 23.17 -7.65 -6.31
CA CYS A 198 22.15 -7.51 -5.27
C CYS A 198 22.72 -8.02 -3.95
N THR A 199 22.58 -7.23 -2.89
CA THR A 199 22.99 -7.62 -1.54
C THR A 199 21.77 -8.04 -0.73
N ILE A 200 21.77 -9.27 -0.25
CA ILE A 200 20.80 -9.82 0.70
C ILE A 200 21.36 -9.60 2.11
N ASN A 201 20.59 -8.95 2.97
CA ASN A 201 20.99 -8.75 4.36
C ASN A 201 20.74 -10.02 5.18
N GLY A 202 21.71 -10.44 6.01
CA GLY A 202 21.63 -11.67 6.77
C GLY A 202 21.75 -12.91 5.88
N ASP A 203 21.03 -13.98 6.25
CA ASP A 203 21.02 -15.26 5.54
C ASP A 203 19.98 -15.33 4.40
N GLY A 204 19.13 -14.31 4.26
CA GLY A 204 18.08 -14.26 3.27
C GLY A 204 16.87 -15.13 3.55
N GLU A 205 16.81 -15.79 4.71
CA GLU A 205 15.71 -16.65 5.13
C GLU A 205 14.59 -15.89 5.87
N GLN A 206 14.72 -14.56 6.02
CA GLN A 206 13.60 -13.74 6.49
C GLN A 206 12.47 -13.77 5.47
N THR A 207 11.24 -13.94 5.96
CA THR A 207 10.06 -14.12 5.11
C THR A 207 9.15 -12.91 5.10
N ARG A 208 8.49 -12.68 3.97
CA ARG A 208 7.38 -11.72 3.83
C ARG A 208 6.27 -12.35 3.00
N ASP A 209 5.08 -11.82 3.17
CA ASP A 209 3.93 -12.08 2.31
C ASP A 209 3.92 -11.04 1.17
N TYR A 210 4.12 -11.50 -0.06
CA TYR A 210 4.20 -10.62 -1.24
C TYR A 210 2.91 -10.69 -2.04
N VAL A 211 2.18 -9.56 -2.09
CA VAL A 211 0.93 -9.42 -2.83
C VAL A 211 1.12 -8.52 -4.06
N TYR A 212 0.59 -8.94 -5.20
CA TYR A 212 0.67 -8.16 -6.44
C TYR A 212 -0.24 -6.93 -6.38
N VAL A 213 0.25 -5.80 -6.89
CA VAL A 213 -0.47 -4.51 -6.83
C VAL A 213 -1.82 -4.54 -7.54
N GLY A 214 -1.97 -5.34 -8.59
CA GLY A 214 -3.26 -5.52 -9.28
C GLY A 214 -4.30 -6.21 -8.40
N ASP A 215 -3.90 -7.20 -7.59
CA ASP A 215 -4.79 -7.86 -6.63
C ASP A 215 -5.19 -6.89 -5.49
N VAL A 216 -4.29 -5.99 -5.09
CA VAL A 216 -4.61 -4.94 -4.11
C VAL A 216 -5.65 -3.96 -4.68
N ALA A 217 -5.50 -3.55 -5.94
CA ALA A 217 -6.49 -2.69 -6.60
C ALA A 217 -7.86 -3.38 -6.72
N ASP A 218 -7.88 -4.70 -6.95
CA ASP A 218 -9.11 -5.51 -6.91
C ASP A 218 -9.74 -5.53 -5.51
N ALA A 219 -8.94 -5.70 -4.46
CA ALA A 219 -9.43 -5.66 -3.07
C ALA A 219 -10.09 -4.32 -2.73
N VAL A 220 -9.51 -3.20 -3.16
CA VAL A 220 -10.09 -1.85 -2.99
C VAL A 220 -11.44 -1.72 -3.73
N ALA A 221 -11.51 -2.16 -4.99
CA ALA A 221 -12.74 -2.11 -5.77
C ALA A 221 -13.85 -2.96 -5.13
N ARG A 222 -13.51 -4.15 -4.64
CA ARG A 222 -14.46 -5.03 -3.94
C ARG A 222 -14.88 -4.45 -2.58
N ALA A 223 -13.99 -3.80 -1.86
CA ALA A 223 -14.33 -3.11 -0.62
C ALA A 223 -15.36 -1.99 -0.89
N LEU A 224 -15.18 -1.19 -1.93
CA LEU A 224 -16.15 -0.18 -2.34
C LEU A 224 -17.52 -0.78 -2.74
N ALA A 225 -17.52 -1.96 -3.36
CA ALA A 225 -18.75 -2.64 -3.77
C ALA A 225 -19.49 -3.35 -2.61
N ARG A 226 -18.96 -3.36 -1.39
CA ARG A 226 -19.53 -4.03 -0.21
C ARG A 226 -19.84 -3.01 0.90
N PRO A 227 -20.93 -2.24 0.79
CA PRO A 227 -21.20 -1.09 1.70
C PRO A 227 -21.48 -1.48 3.15
N THR A 228 -21.71 -2.76 3.44
CA THR A 228 -21.94 -3.25 4.81
C THR A 228 -20.66 -3.68 5.53
N VAL A 229 -19.55 -3.79 4.81
CA VAL A 229 -18.27 -4.26 5.38
C VAL A 229 -17.54 -3.11 6.05
N THR A 230 -17.11 -3.29 7.30
CA THR A 230 -16.41 -2.28 8.11
C THR A 230 -15.21 -2.88 8.85
N GLY A 231 -14.36 -2.00 9.39
CA GLY A 231 -13.21 -2.37 10.21
C GLY A 231 -12.00 -2.88 9.42
N PRO A 232 -11.01 -3.48 10.09
CA PRO A 232 -9.77 -3.93 9.45
C PRO A 232 -9.98 -5.22 8.66
N ILE A 233 -9.33 -5.32 7.51
CA ILE A 233 -9.28 -6.49 6.63
C ILE A 233 -7.86 -6.66 6.11
N ASN A 234 -7.26 -7.82 6.32
CA ASN A 234 -5.96 -8.17 5.77
C ASN A 234 -6.05 -8.45 4.27
N VAL A 235 -5.07 -7.94 3.54
CA VAL A 235 -4.92 -8.14 2.09
C VAL A 235 -3.50 -8.61 1.80
N GLY A 236 -3.36 -9.88 1.52
CA GLY A 236 -2.11 -10.60 1.29
C GLY A 236 -2.36 -11.94 0.64
N THR A 237 -1.35 -12.78 0.60
CA THR A 237 -1.43 -14.13 0.02
C THR A 237 -1.54 -15.23 1.08
N SER A 238 -1.34 -14.90 2.34
CA SER A 238 -1.19 -15.83 3.47
C SER A 238 0.02 -16.77 3.33
N ARG A 239 0.97 -16.42 2.45
CA ARG A 239 2.14 -17.25 2.15
C ARG A 239 3.42 -16.49 2.53
N GLU A 240 4.30 -17.18 3.24
CA GLU A 240 5.64 -16.72 3.51
C GLU A 240 6.55 -17.01 2.32
N THR A 241 7.32 -16.02 1.88
CA THR A 241 8.33 -16.18 0.83
C THR A 241 9.64 -15.56 1.30
N THR A 242 10.76 -16.27 1.17
CA THR A 242 12.08 -15.80 1.60
C THR A 242 12.65 -14.76 0.63
N VAL A 243 13.56 -13.92 1.13
CA VAL A 243 14.29 -12.98 0.26
C VAL A 243 15.15 -13.74 -0.77
N ASN A 244 15.69 -14.91 -0.38
CA ASN A 244 16.40 -15.80 -1.29
C ASN A 244 15.53 -16.26 -2.46
N GLU A 245 14.29 -16.66 -2.18
CA GLU A 245 13.33 -17.08 -3.22
C GLU A 245 12.99 -15.90 -4.14
N ILE A 246 12.72 -14.71 -3.61
CA ILE A 246 12.47 -13.49 -4.39
C ILE A 246 13.65 -13.20 -5.33
N TYR A 247 14.88 -13.23 -4.80
CA TYR A 247 16.06 -13.00 -5.62
C TYR A 247 16.15 -13.99 -6.77
N ARG A 248 16.03 -15.29 -6.49
CA ARG A 248 16.11 -16.36 -7.49
C ARG A 248 15.07 -16.19 -8.61
N LEU A 249 13.83 -15.84 -8.23
CA LEU A 249 12.75 -15.63 -9.21
C LEU A 249 12.99 -14.39 -10.06
N LEU A 250 13.44 -13.28 -9.45
CA LEU A 250 13.77 -12.04 -10.18
C LEU A 250 14.97 -12.21 -11.11
N ALA A 251 16.03 -12.89 -10.67
CA ALA A 251 17.21 -13.18 -11.50
C ALA A 251 16.82 -14.01 -12.73
N ARG A 252 15.97 -15.04 -12.54
CA ARG A 252 15.41 -15.82 -13.66
C ARG A 252 14.59 -14.94 -14.61
N ALA A 253 13.70 -14.11 -14.11
CA ALA A 253 12.86 -13.22 -14.92
C ALA A 253 13.67 -12.17 -15.68
N ALA A 254 14.77 -11.68 -15.08
CA ALA A 254 15.69 -10.75 -15.70
C ALA A 254 16.64 -11.41 -16.70
N GLY A 255 16.74 -12.74 -16.74
CA GLY A 255 17.72 -13.49 -17.54
C GLY A 255 19.16 -13.32 -17.05
N VAL A 256 19.35 -13.15 -15.75
CA VAL A 256 20.67 -12.92 -15.12
C VAL A 256 21.09 -14.18 -14.36
N ASP A 257 22.21 -14.73 -14.75
CA ASP A 257 22.86 -15.87 -14.07
C ASP A 257 24.01 -15.32 -13.19
N ARG A 258 23.65 -14.82 -12.00
CA ARG A 258 24.59 -14.31 -11.00
C ARG A 258 24.04 -14.63 -9.63
N ALA A 259 24.92 -15.03 -8.70
CA ALA A 259 24.56 -15.19 -7.29
C ALA A 259 24.38 -13.81 -6.62
N ALA A 260 23.51 -13.76 -5.60
CA ALA A 260 23.45 -12.60 -4.72
C ALA A 260 24.67 -12.53 -3.82
N GLU A 261 25.02 -11.33 -3.40
CA GLU A 261 25.97 -11.09 -2.32
C GLU A 261 25.23 -11.08 -0.97
N TYR A 262 25.90 -11.49 0.10
CA TYR A 262 25.32 -11.46 1.43
C TYR A 262 26.03 -10.41 2.29
N GLY A 263 25.23 -9.59 2.98
CA GLY A 263 25.69 -8.55 3.89
C GLY A 263 25.25 -8.85 5.33
N PRO A 264 25.64 -7.99 6.30
CA PRO A 264 25.23 -8.16 7.68
C PRO A 264 23.70 -8.08 7.82
N ALA A 265 23.15 -8.83 8.80
CA ALA A 265 21.74 -8.75 9.15
C ALA A 265 21.38 -7.33 9.65
N ARG A 266 20.19 -6.86 9.34
CA ARG A 266 19.70 -5.57 9.85
C ARG A 266 19.20 -5.74 11.29
N PRO A 267 19.71 -4.97 12.25
CA PRO A 267 19.17 -4.99 13.61
C PRO A 267 17.69 -4.65 13.65
N GLY A 268 16.89 -5.44 14.38
CA GLY A 268 15.45 -5.21 14.52
C GLY A 268 14.61 -5.57 13.29
N GLU A 269 15.17 -6.23 12.29
CA GLU A 269 14.40 -6.72 11.16
C GLU A 269 13.50 -7.89 11.56
N GLN A 270 12.20 -7.75 11.32
CA GLN A 270 11.22 -8.81 11.56
C GLN A 270 11.60 -10.09 10.80
N ARG A 271 11.68 -11.22 11.49
CA ARG A 271 12.08 -12.49 10.88
C ARG A 271 11.01 -13.09 9.99
N ARG A 272 9.74 -13.08 10.42
CA ARG A 272 8.63 -13.69 9.69
C ARG A 272 7.45 -12.73 9.63
N SER A 273 6.76 -12.67 8.47
CA SER A 273 5.54 -11.90 8.32
C SER A 273 4.67 -12.45 7.18
N ALA A 274 3.45 -12.86 7.53
CA ALA A 274 2.38 -13.12 6.57
C ALA A 274 1.03 -12.82 7.22
N LEU A 275 0.02 -12.50 6.41
CA LEU A 275 -1.31 -12.11 6.87
C LEU A 275 -2.32 -13.22 6.62
N ALA A 276 -3.14 -13.57 7.60
CA ALA A 276 -4.31 -14.41 7.38
C ALA A 276 -5.39 -13.59 6.68
N CYS A 277 -5.85 -14.05 5.52
CA CYS A 277 -6.76 -13.29 4.63
C CYS A 277 -8.17 -13.92 4.55
N ASP A 278 -8.58 -14.70 5.56
CA ASP A 278 -9.88 -15.37 5.57
C ASP A 278 -11.04 -14.36 5.61
N ARG A 279 -10.87 -13.26 6.34
CA ARG A 279 -11.83 -12.17 6.41
C ARG A 279 -12.03 -11.49 5.04
N ALA A 280 -10.97 -11.30 4.25
CA ALA A 280 -11.08 -10.78 2.89
C ALA A 280 -11.87 -11.74 1.98
N ARG A 281 -11.64 -13.05 2.08
CA ARG A 281 -12.40 -14.05 1.34
C ARG A 281 -13.88 -14.02 1.70
N GLN A 282 -14.21 -14.01 2.99
CA GLN A 282 -15.59 -14.06 3.49
C GLN A 282 -16.37 -12.78 3.21
N LEU A 283 -15.79 -11.61 3.46
CA LEU A 283 -16.50 -10.34 3.43
C LEU A 283 -16.41 -9.62 2.09
N LEU A 284 -15.28 -9.74 1.37
CA LEU A 284 -15.07 -9.08 0.10
C LEU A 284 -15.20 -10.04 -1.09
N ASP A 285 -15.34 -11.36 -0.85
CA ASP A 285 -15.23 -12.38 -1.89
C ASP A 285 -13.91 -12.21 -2.68
N TRP A 286 -12.82 -11.92 -1.94
CA TRP A 286 -11.53 -11.60 -2.52
C TRP A 286 -10.48 -12.65 -2.15
N ALA A 287 -9.69 -13.01 -3.13
CA ALA A 287 -8.45 -13.76 -2.96
C ALA A 287 -7.43 -13.27 -3.99
N PRO A 288 -6.11 -13.35 -3.69
CA PRO A 288 -5.10 -13.01 -4.68
C PRO A 288 -5.16 -13.98 -5.85
N THR A 289 -5.06 -13.46 -7.07
CA THR A 289 -5.16 -14.22 -8.31
C THR A 289 -3.85 -14.30 -9.08
N MET A 290 -2.90 -13.40 -8.80
CA MET A 290 -1.62 -13.33 -9.49
C MET A 290 -0.60 -14.29 -8.87
N PRO A 291 -0.14 -15.32 -9.59
CA PRO A 291 0.98 -16.15 -9.13
C PRO A 291 2.26 -15.32 -8.97
N LEU A 292 3.02 -15.59 -7.91
CA LEU A 292 4.21 -14.81 -7.55
C LEU A 292 5.21 -14.72 -8.72
N GLU A 293 5.54 -15.84 -9.34
CA GLU A 293 6.48 -15.92 -10.45
C GLU A 293 6.03 -15.04 -11.64
N ARG A 294 4.74 -15.05 -11.95
CA ARG A 294 4.16 -14.26 -13.03
C ARG A 294 4.20 -12.78 -12.71
N GLY A 295 3.77 -12.39 -11.50
CA GLY A 295 3.78 -10.99 -11.07
C GLY A 295 5.19 -10.39 -11.02
N LEU A 296 6.19 -11.18 -10.60
CA LEU A 296 7.60 -10.77 -10.65
C LEU A 296 8.10 -10.60 -12.09
N ALA A 297 7.75 -11.54 -12.99
CA ALA A 297 8.09 -11.41 -14.40
C ALA A 297 7.46 -10.18 -15.06
N ASP A 298 6.19 -9.90 -14.78
CA ASP A 298 5.49 -8.69 -15.26
C ASP A 298 6.13 -7.41 -14.71
N THR A 299 6.59 -7.43 -13.44
CA THR A 299 7.33 -6.31 -12.84
C THR A 299 8.66 -6.04 -13.54
N VAL A 300 9.44 -7.10 -13.80
CA VAL A 300 10.73 -6.99 -14.53
C VAL A 300 10.50 -6.50 -15.96
N ALA A 301 9.50 -7.04 -16.66
CA ALA A 301 9.16 -6.63 -18.02
C ALA A 301 8.77 -5.16 -18.10
N TRP A 302 7.94 -4.69 -17.15
CA TRP A 302 7.58 -3.28 -17.05
C TRP A 302 8.78 -2.38 -16.81
N ALA A 303 9.64 -2.74 -15.83
CA ALA A 303 10.84 -1.96 -15.52
C ALA A 303 11.80 -1.87 -16.73
N ARG A 304 11.96 -2.94 -17.48
CA ARG A 304 12.77 -2.96 -18.71
C ARG A 304 12.21 -2.02 -19.78
N ALA A 305 10.89 -1.96 -19.94
CA ALA A 305 10.23 -1.13 -20.93
C ALA A 305 10.23 0.38 -20.58
N HIS A 306 10.33 0.71 -19.27
CA HIS A 306 10.21 2.09 -18.77
C HIS A 306 11.54 2.65 -18.23
N GLY A 307 12.68 2.13 -18.70
CA GLY A 307 13.99 2.66 -18.36
C GLY A 307 14.42 2.36 -16.93
N GLY A 308 14.13 1.15 -16.46
CA GLY A 308 14.55 0.65 -15.15
C GLY A 308 16.07 0.43 -15.02
N ALA A 309 16.84 1.34 -15.56
CA ALA A 309 18.30 1.41 -15.43
C ALA A 309 18.68 2.56 -14.49
#